data_55e36c395e9f3f6a389439f39b8cac1d
#
_entry.id   55e36c395e9f3f6a389439f39b8cac1d
#
_cell.length_a   1.000
_cell.length_b   1.000
_cell.length_c   1.000
_cell.angle_alpha   90.00
_cell.angle_beta   90.00
_cell.angle_gamma   90.00
#
_symmetry.space_group_name_H-M   'P 1'
#
loop_
_entity.id
_entity.type
_entity.pdbx_description
1 polymer ?
#
loop_
_entity_poly.entity_id
_entity_poly.type
_entity_poly.pdbx_seq_one_letter_code
_entity_poly.pdbx_strand_id
1 'polypeptide(L)'
;LEFRSQLGVQYENQKTEKYAAAQTYFLRKRRDASKITSGGTTSYIIPEGDHYNISNANNFEYNFKNILEFSKKINRHDVNLLVGSEIRETKYRNVNSQMYGYNPRQKTSIPLNIPNSEIRNANYLPVTDSEVHNSYASFFGTASYTFANRYTFFGSVRYDGTNFFGAETNKRWNPIWAASVAWNVKNEDFLKDNNTISMFKIRSSYGLQGNIDRNASPFFTGRYSTARILNQTENTINDEGAPNPLLRWEKTRTVDVGLDFGLFNNRINFNLDFYHRKGTDLMGVKQLPQETGFNQMSVNWAEVTNKGFEFSLSTINIDREKFRWTTTFNIAAN
;
A
#
# COMPACT_ATOMS: atom_id res chain seq x y z
N LEU A 1 -28.09 10.12 -17.45
CA LEU A 1 -26.74 10.69 -17.44
C LEU A 1 -26.59 11.47 -16.15
N GLU A 2 -25.58 11.17 -15.36
CA GLU A 2 -25.28 11.83 -14.10
C GLU A 2 -23.81 12.26 -14.10
N PHE A 3 -23.57 13.50 -13.67
CA PHE A 3 -22.22 14.01 -13.43
C PHE A 3 -22.04 14.28 -11.94
N ARG A 4 -20.96 13.75 -11.36
CA ARG A 4 -20.58 14.00 -9.96
C ARG A 4 -19.17 14.53 -9.89
N SER A 5 -18.99 15.62 -9.15
CA SER A 5 -17.69 16.18 -8.80
C SER A 5 -17.55 16.15 -7.29
N GLN A 6 -16.45 15.60 -6.79
CA GLN A 6 -16.19 15.40 -5.38
C GLN A 6 -14.82 15.97 -5.02
N LEU A 7 -14.78 16.80 -3.99
CA LEU A 7 -13.55 17.25 -3.36
C LEU A 7 -13.52 16.72 -1.93
N GLY A 8 -12.53 15.91 -1.62
CA GLY A 8 -12.22 15.47 -0.27
C GLY A 8 -10.96 16.17 0.21
N VAL A 9 -10.98 16.69 1.43
CA VAL A 9 -9.81 17.25 2.10
C VAL A 9 -9.75 16.64 3.49
N GLN A 10 -8.58 16.10 3.83
CA GLN A 10 -8.33 15.54 5.14
C GLN A 10 -7.08 16.19 5.72
N TYR A 11 -7.18 16.59 6.97
CA TYR A 11 -6.04 17.04 7.76
C TYR A 11 -6.02 16.26 9.06
N GLU A 12 -4.89 15.60 9.32
CA GLU A 12 -4.66 14.86 10.54
C GLU A 12 -3.42 15.42 11.24
N ASN A 13 -3.52 15.63 12.54
CA ASN A 13 -2.40 16.01 13.39
C ASN A 13 -2.27 14.97 14.49
N GLN A 14 -1.12 14.34 14.58
CA GLN A 14 -0.78 13.37 15.61
C GLN A 14 0.39 13.87 16.45
N LYS A 15 0.15 14.06 17.74
CA LYS A 15 1.21 14.33 18.71
C LYS A 15 1.51 13.06 19.51
N THR A 16 2.76 12.63 19.51
CA THR A 16 3.24 11.52 20.32
C THR A 16 4.27 12.02 21.30
N GLU A 17 4.06 11.75 22.58
CA GLU A 17 4.99 12.09 23.66
C GLU A 17 5.54 10.80 24.28
N LYS A 18 6.86 10.71 24.41
CA LYS A 18 7.54 9.59 25.06
C LYS A 18 8.42 10.13 26.18
N TYR A 19 8.22 9.60 27.36
CA TYR A 19 8.98 9.96 28.54
C TYR A 19 9.69 8.73 29.11
N ALA A 20 10.96 8.88 29.45
CA ALA A 20 11.75 7.87 30.14
C ALA A 20 12.50 8.52 31.31
N ALA A 21 12.23 8.04 32.53
CA ALA A 21 12.95 8.52 33.70
C ALA A 21 14.41 8.04 33.69
N ALA A 22 15.32 8.84 34.31
CA ALA A 22 16.77 8.61 34.33
C ALA A 22 17.18 7.21 34.83
N GLN A 23 16.40 6.64 35.77
CA GLN A 23 16.68 5.32 36.36
C GLN A 23 16.23 4.14 35.49
N THR A 24 15.54 4.35 34.35
CA THR A 24 15.14 3.26 33.48
C THR A 24 16.36 2.57 32.85
N TYR A 25 16.25 1.23 32.66
CA TYR A 25 17.28 0.45 31.97
C TYR A 25 17.59 1.01 30.58
N PHE A 26 16.53 1.38 29.86
CA PHE A 26 16.62 1.95 28.52
C PHE A 26 17.53 3.18 28.49
N LEU A 27 17.30 4.16 29.39
CA LEU A 27 18.03 5.41 29.35
C LEU A 27 19.47 5.24 29.89
N ARG A 28 19.67 4.41 30.91
CA ARG A 28 21.01 4.06 31.39
C ARG A 28 21.85 3.41 30.31
N LYS A 29 21.33 2.38 29.63
CA LYS A 29 22.00 1.71 28.51
C LYS A 29 22.35 2.68 27.37
N ARG A 30 21.45 3.60 27.06
CA ARG A 30 21.67 4.62 26.01
C ARG A 30 22.73 5.64 26.42
N ARG A 31 22.75 6.05 27.67
CA ARG A 31 23.78 6.92 28.22
C ARG A 31 25.14 6.24 28.23
N ASP A 32 25.21 5.00 28.68
CA ASP A 32 26.47 4.22 28.69
C ASP A 32 27.04 4.05 27.28
N ALA A 33 26.18 3.84 26.27
CA ALA A 33 26.57 3.78 24.85
C ALA A 33 27.05 5.14 24.30
N SER A 34 26.75 6.26 24.99
CA SER A 34 27.17 7.61 24.62
C SER A 34 28.49 8.02 25.26
N LYS A 35 29.22 7.09 25.92
CA LYS A 35 30.49 7.30 26.57
C LYS A 35 31.59 7.61 25.57
N ILE A 36 32.31 8.69 25.83
CA ILE A 36 33.50 9.10 25.06
C ILE A 36 34.68 9.26 25.99
N THR A 37 35.85 8.83 25.51
CA THR A 37 37.11 8.98 26.27
C THR A 37 38.08 9.77 25.39
N SER A 38 38.55 10.89 25.92
CA SER A 38 39.53 11.76 25.25
C SER A 38 40.56 12.24 26.28
N GLY A 39 41.84 12.09 25.97
CA GLY A 39 42.93 12.53 26.87
C GLY A 39 42.90 11.90 28.26
N GLY A 40 42.40 10.67 28.41
CA GLY A 40 42.27 9.97 29.70
C GLY A 40 41.02 10.38 30.50
N THR A 41 40.25 11.36 30.06
CA THR A 41 39.02 11.78 30.71
C THR A 41 37.82 11.13 30.04
N THR A 42 36.94 10.55 30.85
CA THR A 42 35.67 9.95 30.38
C THR A 42 34.53 10.95 30.56
N SER A 43 33.76 11.15 29.50
CA SER A 43 32.55 11.96 29.51
C SER A 43 31.42 11.24 28.79
N TYR A 44 30.22 11.79 28.87
CA TYR A 44 29.03 11.23 28.20
C TYR A 44 28.41 12.31 27.31
N ILE A 45 28.00 11.96 26.10
CA ILE A 45 27.23 12.86 25.23
C ILE A 45 25.85 13.10 25.83
N ILE A 46 25.20 12.04 26.35
CA ILE A 46 23.90 12.12 27.00
C ILE A 46 24.12 12.50 28.49
N PRO A 47 23.61 13.66 28.93
CA PRO A 47 23.71 14.10 30.31
C PRO A 47 22.84 13.26 31.25
N GLU A 48 23.04 13.45 32.57
CA GLU A 48 22.10 12.90 33.57
C GLU A 48 20.76 13.62 33.52
N GLY A 49 19.69 12.88 33.81
CA GLY A 49 18.33 13.37 33.83
C GLY A 49 17.43 12.50 32.96
N ASP A 50 16.20 12.90 32.86
CA ASP A 50 15.20 12.16 32.11
C ASP A 50 15.33 12.39 30.59
N HIS A 51 14.64 11.60 29.82
CA HIS A 51 14.49 11.79 28.37
C HIS A 51 13.05 12.06 28.03
N TYR A 52 12.82 13.13 27.30
CA TYR A 52 11.50 13.49 26.80
C TYR A 52 11.57 13.70 25.29
N ASN A 53 10.70 13.02 24.56
CA ASN A 53 10.62 13.06 23.11
C ASN A 53 9.21 13.45 22.70
N ILE A 54 9.12 14.43 21.80
CA ILE A 54 7.86 14.89 21.20
C ILE A 54 7.97 14.70 19.69
N SER A 55 7.04 13.95 19.12
CA SER A 55 6.86 13.81 17.68
C SER A 55 5.54 14.44 17.27
N ASN A 56 5.59 15.40 16.38
CA ASN A 56 4.43 16.04 15.77
C ASN A 56 4.36 15.64 14.29
N ALA A 57 3.42 14.79 13.95
CA ALA A 57 3.17 14.36 12.60
C ALA A 57 1.90 15.02 12.06
N ASN A 58 2.02 15.66 10.90
CA ASN A 58 0.91 16.25 10.16
C ASN A 58 0.74 15.49 8.85
N ASN A 59 -0.47 15.09 8.56
CA ASN A 59 -0.85 14.51 7.28
C ASN A 59 -1.93 15.37 6.65
N PHE A 60 -1.64 15.91 5.46
CA PHE A 60 -2.59 16.64 4.65
C PHE A 60 -2.85 15.84 3.38
N GLU A 61 -4.09 15.57 3.10
CA GLU A 61 -4.52 14.90 1.87
C GLU A 61 -5.65 15.68 1.22
N TYR A 62 -5.57 15.82 -0.11
CA TYR A 62 -6.73 16.19 -0.88
C TYR A 62 -6.95 15.19 -2.02
N ASN A 63 -8.22 15.00 -2.35
CA ASN A 63 -8.67 14.16 -3.46
C ASN A 63 -9.74 14.91 -4.23
N PHE A 64 -9.50 15.12 -5.52
CA PHE A 64 -10.47 15.71 -6.42
C PHE A 64 -10.84 14.69 -7.49
N LYS A 65 -12.12 14.31 -7.55
CA LYS A 65 -12.63 13.25 -8.40
C LYS A 65 -13.84 13.73 -9.19
N ASN A 66 -13.83 13.48 -10.50
CA ASN A 66 -14.93 13.73 -11.40
C ASN A 66 -15.40 12.40 -12.01
N ILE A 67 -16.69 12.18 -12.06
CA ILE A 67 -17.33 10.98 -12.60
C ILE A 67 -18.47 11.40 -13.49
N LEU A 68 -18.51 10.82 -14.68
CA LEU A 68 -19.67 10.87 -15.58
C LEU A 68 -20.23 9.45 -15.72
N GLU A 69 -21.49 9.27 -15.39
CA GLU A 69 -22.17 7.98 -15.37
C GLU A 69 -23.38 8.01 -16.31
N PHE A 70 -23.49 6.98 -17.12
CA PHE A 70 -24.61 6.75 -18.02
C PHE A 70 -25.18 5.37 -17.78
N SER A 71 -26.46 5.30 -17.45
CA SER A 71 -27.20 4.04 -17.29
C SER A 71 -28.47 4.11 -18.12
N LYS A 72 -28.71 3.06 -18.92
CA LYS A 72 -29.92 2.96 -19.71
C LYS A 72 -30.34 1.52 -19.90
N LYS A 73 -31.60 1.26 -19.61
CA LYS A 73 -32.26 -0.03 -19.88
C LYS A 73 -33.27 0.15 -21.00
N ILE A 74 -33.11 -0.60 -22.09
CA ILE A 74 -33.99 -0.61 -23.27
C ILE A 74 -34.40 -2.06 -23.57
N ASN A 75 -35.64 -2.40 -23.35
CA ASN A 75 -36.15 -3.77 -23.52
C ASN A 75 -35.30 -4.82 -22.77
N ARG A 76 -34.53 -5.59 -23.52
CA ARG A 76 -33.66 -6.67 -22.99
C ARG A 76 -32.21 -6.23 -22.81
N HIS A 77 -31.90 -4.99 -23.12
CA HIS A 77 -30.53 -4.43 -23.05
C HIS A 77 -30.41 -3.53 -21.86
N ASP A 78 -29.43 -3.78 -21.05
CA ASP A 78 -29.01 -2.93 -19.89
C ASP A 78 -27.55 -2.51 -20.09
N VAL A 79 -27.32 -1.21 -20.20
CA VAL A 79 -26.02 -0.61 -20.49
C VAL A 79 -25.67 0.35 -19.36
N ASN A 80 -24.52 0.16 -18.76
CA ASN A 80 -23.96 1.06 -17.76
C ASN A 80 -22.54 1.44 -18.16
N LEU A 81 -22.28 2.73 -18.26
CA LEU A 81 -20.98 3.30 -18.61
C LEU A 81 -20.58 4.29 -17.53
N LEU A 82 -19.33 4.26 -17.15
CA LEU A 82 -18.75 5.22 -16.23
C LEU A 82 -17.38 5.64 -16.75
N VAL A 83 -17.11 6.94 -16.74
CA VAL A 83 -15.78 7.49 -16.99
C VAL A 83 -15.47 8.51 -15.91
N GLY A 84 -14.20 8.61 -15.53
CA GLY A 84 -13.82 9.54 -14.50
C GLY A 84 -12.33 9.90 -14.51
N SER A 85 -12.02 10.93 -13.75
CA SER A 85 -10.66 11.37 -13.44
C SER A 85 -10.52 11.60 -11.95
N GLU A 86 -9.32 11.42 -11.44
CA GLU A 86 -8.97 11.61 -10.04
C GLU A 86 -7.57 12.20 -9.92
N ILE A 87 -7.44 13.22 -9.07
CA ILE A 87 -6.16 13.75 -8.64
C ILE A 87 -6.13 13.64 -7.13
N ARG A 88 -5.07 13.04 -6.60
CA ARG A 88 -4.85 12.89 -5.16
C ARG A 88 -3.44 13.31 -4.81
N GLU A 89 -3.31 14.05 -3.73
CA GLU A 89 -2.03 14.46 -3.18
C GLU A 89 -2.03 14.22 -1.68
N THR A 90 -0.92 13.66 -1.19
CA THR A 90 -0.69 13.45 0.24
C THR A 90 0.62 14.08 0.63
N LYS A 91 0.62 14.89 1.68
CA LYS A 91 1.79 15.53 2.25
C LYS A 91 1.88 15.16 3.72
N TYR A 92 2.87 14.33 4.04
CA TYR A 92 3.19 13.93 5.40
C TYR A 92 4.43 14.65 5.87
N ARG A 93 4.39 15.28 7.04
CA ARG A 93 5.54 15.87 7.68
C ARG A 93 5.60 15.47 9.13
N ASN A 94 6.76 15.03 9.60
CA ASN A 94 7.00 14.68 10.99
C ASN A 94 8.19 15.44 11.54
N VAL A 95 7.94 16.23 12.56
CA VAL A 95 8.97 16.92 13.34
C VAL A 95 9.12 16.21 14.68
N ASN A 96 10.28 15.63 14.91
CA ASN A 96 10.61 14.92 16.14
C ASN A 96 11.65 15.72 16.94
N SER A 97 11.33 16.00 18.20
CA SER A 97 12.19 16.76 19.13
C SER A 97 12.59 15.87 20.31
N GLN A 98 13.88 15.73 20.55
CA GLN A 98 14.44 14.94 21.64
C GLN A 98 15.12 15.86 22.69
N MET A 99 14.75 15.68 23.94
CA MET A 99 15.27 16.43 25.08
C MET A 99 15.87 15.45 26.06
N TYR A 100 17.20 15.55 26.25
CA TYR A 100 17.94 14.77 27.23
C TYR A 100 18.27 15.63 28.48
N GLY A 101 18.52 15.00 29.60
CA GLY A 101 18.70 15.73 30.88
C GLY A 101 17.43 16.50 31.26
N TYR A 102 16.26 15.98 30.87
CA TYR A 102 15.01 16.65 31.08
C TYR A 102 14.60 16.65 32.56
N ASN A 103 14.21 17.83 33.04
CA ASN A 103 13.64 17.99 34.38
C ASN A 103 12.13 18.24 34.25
N PRO A 104 11.26 17.28 34.63
CA PRO A 104 9.81 17.42 34.44
C PRO A 104 9.15 18.48 35.32
N ARG A 105 9.82 18.88 36.43
CA ARG A 105 9.30 19.93 37.32
C ARG A 105 9.56 21.32 36.75
N GLN A 106 10.76 21.54 36.21
CA GLN A 106 11.18 22.83 35.62
C GLN A 106 10.85 22.91 34.13
N LYS A 107 10.55 21.77 33.47
CA LYS A 107 10.31 21.66 32.01
C LYS A 107 11.52 22.15 31.19
N THR A 108 12.72 21.89 31.68
CA THR A 108 13.97 22.26 31.05
C THR A 108 14.76 21.02 30.65
N SER A 109 15.68 21.15 29.69
CA SER A 109 16.59 20.09 29.25
C SER A 109 18.01 20.59 29.24
N ILE A 110 18.97 19.68 29.31
CA ILE A 110 20.40 19.99 29.23
C ILE A 110 20.83 19.83 27.77
N PRO A 111 21.51 20.84 27.16
CA PRO A 111 22.08 20.69 25.83
C PRO A 111 23.06 19.52 25.75
N LEU A 112 23.04 18.76 24.67
CA LEU A 112 24.00 17.69 24.43
C LEU A 112 25.36 18.29 24.07
N ASN A 113 26.43 17.76 24.68
CA ASN A 113 27.80 18.06 24.26
C ASN A 113 28.24 17.06 23.19
N ILE A 114 27.79 17.29 21.93
CA ILE A 114 28.01 16.40 20.80
C ILE A 114 29.38 16.72 20.19
N PRO A 115 30.36 15.80 20.18
CA PRO A 115 31.62 16.01 19.48
C PRO A 115 31.36 16.06 17.96
N ASN A 116 32.26 16.72 17.24
CA ASN A 116 32.13 16.89 15.77
C ASN A 116 31.98 15.55 15.01
N SER A 117 32.62 14.48 15.52
CA SER A 117 32.49 13.13 14.94
C SER A 117 31.07 12.52 15.04
N GLU A 118 30.26 13.01 15.97
CA GLU A 118 28.94 12.50 16.27
C GLU A 118 27.80 13.49 15.92
N ILE A 119 28.14 14.65 15.38
CA ILE A 119 27.20 15.77 15.20
C ILE A 119 26.01 15.42 14.32
N ARG A 120 26.13 14.40 13.46
CA ARG A 120 25.06 13.92 12.56
C ARG A 120 24.51 12.56 12.96
N ASN A 121 24.96 12.02 14.10
CA ASN A 121 24.38 10.79 14.61
C ASN A 121 22.90 11.03 14.99
N ALA A 122 21.99 10.35 14.31
CA ALA A 122 20.53 10.51 14.50
C ALA A 122 20.09 10.27 15.95
N ASN A 123 20.88 9.53 16.74
CA ASN A 123 20.60 9.30 18.15
C ASN A 123 20.76 10.56 19.02
N TYR A 124 21.52 11.54 18.56
CA TYR A 124 21.86 12.75 19.32
C TYR A 124 21.25 14.01 18.71
N LEU A 125 20.67 13.95 17.52
CA LEU A 125 20.04 15.11 16.91
C LEU A 125 18.84 15.58 17.77
N PRO A 126 18.86 16.84 18.25
CA PRO A 126 17.79 17.34 19.12
C PRO A 126 16.48 17.50 18.35
N VAL A 127 16.55 17.77 17.07
CA VAL A 127 15.39 17.91 16.18
C VAL A 127 15.67 17.18 14.86
N THR A 128 14.68 16.42 14.40
CA THR A 128 14.67 15.86 13.06
C THR A 128 13.36 16.24 12.37
N ASP A 129 13.44 16.62 11.11
CA ASP A 129 12.29 16.99 10.26
C ASP A 129 12.30 16.12 9.02
N SER A 130 11.19 15.48 8.75
CA SER A 130 11.03 14.61 7.57
C SER A 130 9.72 14.94 6.87
N GLU A 131 9.78 15.02 5.55
CA GLU A 131 8.62 15.30 4.72
C GLU A 131 8.55 14.28 3.57
N VAL A 132 7.33 13.79 3.31
CA VAL A 132 7.04 12.90 2.18
C VAL A 132 5.87 13.48 1.40
N HIS A 133 6.05 13.66 0.11
CA HIS A 133 5.06 14.24 -0.77
C HIS A 133 4.76 13.28 -1.93
N ASN A 134 3.51 12.82 -2.00
CA ASN A 134 3.05 11.85 -2.99
C ASN A 134 1.91 12.45 -3.81
N SER A 135 2.03 12.39 -5.12
CA SER A 135 1.03 12.87 -6.07
C SER A 135 0.60 11.76 -7.02
N TYR A 136 -0.69 11.70 -7.26
CA TYR A 136 -1.33 10.71 -8.14
C TYR A 136 -2.29 11.41 -9.08
N ALA A 137 -2.32 10.97 -10.32
CA ALA A 137 -3.33 11.34 -11.29
C ALA A 137 -3.85 10.08 -11.99
N SER A 138 -5.14 9.97 -12.17
CA SER A 138 -5.77 8.78 -12.71
C SER A 138 -6.90 9.13 -13.65
N PHE A 139 -7.01 8.35 -14.74
CA PHE A 139 -8.18 8.32 -15.62
C PHE A 139 -8.72 6.91 -15.62
N PHE A 140 -10.03 6.75 -15.51
CA PHE A 140 -10.64 5.45 -15.44
C PHE A 140 -11.97 5.40 -16.14
N GLY A 141 -12.35 4.17 -16.56
CA GLY A 141 -13.64 3.92 -17.14
C GLY A 141 -14.08 2.47 -16.93
N THR A 142 -15.38 2.28 -16.84
CA THR A 142 -16.01 0.97 -16.80
C THR A 142 -17.18 0.92 -17.77
N ALA A 143 -17.40 -0.24 -18.37
CA ALA A 143 -18.54 -0.54 -19.20
C ALA A 143 -19.16 -1.88 -18.78
N SER A 144 -20.46 -1.89 -18.58
CA SER A 144 -21.23 -3.10 -18.31
C SER A 144 -22.39 -3.19 -19.30
N TYR A 145 -22.54 -4.34 -19.91
CA TYR A 145 -23.66 -4.64 -20.80
C TYR A 145 -24.29 -5.97 -20.42
N THR A 146 -25.57 -5.92 -20.11
CA THR A 146 -26.34 -7.14 -19.81
C THR A 146 -27.47 -7.32 -20.83
N PHE A 147 -27.50 -8.50 -21.48
CA PHE A 147 -28.53 -8.88 -22.40
C PHE A 147 -29.52 -9.88 -21.80
N ALA A 148 -30.79 -9.54 -21.83
CA ALA A 148 -31.91 -10.39 -21.40
C ALA A 148 -31.80 -10.89 -19.94
N ASN A 149 -31.02 -10.23 -19.07
CA ASN A 149 -30.62 -10.69 -17.74
C ASN A 149 -29.92 -12.06 -17.75
N ARG A 150 -29.39 -12.49 -18.91
CA ARG A 150 -28.70 -13.77 -19.10
C ARG A 150 -27.20 -13.61 -19.26
N TYR A 151 -26.79 -12.74 -20.16
CA TYR A 151 -25.38 -12.55 -20.52
C TYR A 151 -24.90 -11.18 -20.06
N THR A 152 -23.89 -11.12 -19.24
CA THR A 152 -23.28 -9.88 -18.79
C THR A 152 -21.83 -9.83 -19.25
N PHE A 153 -21.46 -8.74 -19.90
CA PHE A 153 -20.09 -8.40 -20.27
C PHE A 153 -19.68 -7.17 -19.47
N PHE A 154 -18.52 -7.21 -18.86
CA PHE A 154 -17.97 -6.10 -18.11
C PHE A 154 -16.53 -5.84 -18.55
N GLY A 155 -16.17 -4.58 -18.69
CA GLY A 155 -14.81 -4.13 -18.94
C GLY A 155 -14.48 -2.94 -18.05
N SER A 156 -13.25 -2.87 -17.58
CA SER A 156 -12.71 -1.72 -16.87
C SER A 156 -11.31 -1.40 -17.36
N VAL A 157 -10.98 -0.11 -17.37
CA VAL A 157 -9.64 0.39 -17.64
C VAL A 157 -9.33 1.52 -16.66
N ARG A 158 -8.11 1.54 -16.16
CA ARG A 158 -7.60 2.63 -15.35
C ARG A 158 -6.16 2.93 -15.76
N TYR A 159 -5.84 4.19 -15.88
CA TYR A 159 -4.53 4.69 -16.24
C TYR A 159 -4.02 5.57 -15.12
N ASP A 160 -3.08 5.04 -14.34
CA ASP A 160 -2.57 5.67 -13.12
C ASP A 160 -1.17 6.22 -13.34
N GLY A 161 -0.97 7.47 -12.96
CA GLY A 161 0.32 8.15 -12.91
C GLY A 161 0.70 8.55 -11.50
N THR A 162 2.00 8.55 -11.20
CA THR A 162 2.54 8.91 -9.88
C THR A 162 3.89 9.61 -10.01
N ASN A 163 4.30 10.32 -8.96
CA ASN A 163 5.63 10.95 -8.86
C ASN A 163 6.74 10.00 -8.35
N PHE A 164 6.44 8.73 -8.02
CA PHE A 164 7.44 7.78 -7.50
C PHE A 164 8.46 7.32 -8.53
N PHE A 165 8.01 7.04 -9.75
CA PHE A 165 8.90 6.61 -10.83
C PHE A 165 8.97 7.66 -11.92
N GLY A 166 10.10 7.72 -12.60
CA GLY A 166 10.07 8.43 -13.80
C GLY A 166 11.22 9.31 -14.18
N ALA A 167 12.39 8.75 -14.31
CA ALA A 167 13.34 9.31 -15.26
C ALA A 167 12.74 9.35 -16.67
N GLU A 168 11.96 8.32 -17.06
CA GLU A 168 11.25 8.25 -18.33
C GLU A 168 9.74 8.41 -18.14
N THR A 169 9.14 9.34 -18.88
CA THR A 169 7.71 9.71 -18.77
C THR A 169 6.76 8.53 -19.00
N ASN A 170 7.12 7.60 -19.90
CA ASN A 170 6.34 6.42 -20.23
C ASN A 170 6.31 5.36 -19.10
N LYS A 171 7.19 5.45 -18.11
CA LYS A 171 7.22 4.54 -16.96
C LYS A 171 6.45 5.08 -15.75
N ARG A 172 6.05 6.36 -15.78
CA ARG A 172 5.21 6.98 -14.74
C ARG A 172 3.78 6.49 -14.75
N TRP A 173 3.29 6.12 -15.94
CA TRP A 173 1.92 5.73 -16.16
C TRP A 173 1.79 4.24 -16.34
N ASN A 174 0.81 3.66 -15.65
CA ASN A 174 0.53 2.23 -15.73
C ASN A 174 -0.92 1.97 -16.12
N PRO A 175 -1.17 1.38 -17.31
CA PRO A 175 -2.49 0.92 -17.67
C PRO A 175 -2.82 -0.38 -16.94
N ILE A 176 -3.93 -0.38 -16.21
CA ILE A 176 -4.53 -1.58 -15.62
C ILE A 176 -5.91 -1.77 -16.23
N TRP A 177 -6.32 -3.01 -16.43
CA TRP A 177 -7.60 -3.31 -17.04
C TRP A 177 -8.11 -4.69 -16.64
N ALA A 178 -9.42 -4.87 -16.74
CA ALA A 178 -10.06 -6.16 -16.54
C ALA A 178 -11.23 -6.32 -17.51
N ALA A 179 -11.46 -7.54 -17.94
CA ALA A 179 -12.63 -7.94 -18.68
C ALA A 179 -13.25 -9.16 -18.01
N SER A 180 -14.57 -9.21 -17.97
CA SER A 180 -15.28 -10.36 -17.44
C SER A 180 -16.56 -10.66 -18.21
N VAL A 181 -16.96 -11.93 -18.18
CA VAL A 181 -18.21 -12.41 -18.72
C VAL A 181 -18.94 -13.22 -17.66
N ALA A 182 -20.25 -13.09 -17.63
CA ALA A 182 -21.09 -13.91 -16.78
C ALA A 182 -22.31 -14.40 -17.56
N TRP A 183 -22.61 -15.68 -17.39
CA TRP A 183 -23.79 -16.32 -17.96
C TRP A 183 -24.71 -16.76 -16.84
N ASN A 184 -25.89 -16.18 -16.81
CA ASN A 184 -26.95 -16.53 -15.87
C ASN A 184 -27.79 -17.66 -16.45
N VAL A 185 -27.31 -18.88 -16.36
CA VAL A 185 -27.90 -20.09 -16.97
C VAL A 185 -29.30 -20.33 -16.43
N LYS A 186 -29.58 -19.98 -15.17
CA LYS A 186 -30.94 -20.12 -14.60
C LYS A 186 -32.01 -19.35 -15.39
N ASN A 187 -31.64 -18.26 -16.05
CA ASN A 187 -32.56 -17.42 -16.79
C ASN A 187 -32.81 -17.91 -18.25
N GLU A 188 -32.16 -19.02 -18.66
CA GLU A 188 -32.40 -19.63 -19.97
C GLU A 188 -33.75 -20.32 -20.04
N ASP A 189 -34.33 -20.35 -21.24
CA ASP A 189 -35.69 -20.90 -21.46
C ASP A 189 -35.81 -22.37 -21.05
N PHE A 190 -34.71 -23.15 -21.14
CA PHE A 190 -34.70 -24.55 -20.76
C PHE A 190 -34.60 -24.76 -19.24
N LEU A 191 -34.24 -23.72 -18.45
CA LEU A 191 -34.02 -23.85 -17.00
C LEU A 191 -34.87 -22.89 -16.17
N LYS A 192 -35.45 -21.83 -16.74
CA LYS A 192 -36.17 -20.78 -16.02
C LYS A 192 -37.31 -21.32 -15.15
N ASP A 193 -38.05 -22.35 -15.65
CA ASP A 193 -39.23 -22.93 -14.99
C ASP A 193 -38.86 -24.06 -14.02
N ASN A 194 -37.57 -24.36 -13.83
CA ASN A 194 -37.13 -25.40 -12.88
C ASN A 194 -37.17 -24.85 -11.44
N ASN A 195 -38.04 -25.38 -10.62
CA ASN A 195 -38.22 -24.93 -9.23
C ASN A 195 -37.16 -25.44 -8.27
N THR A 196 -36.39 -26.47 -8.67
CA THR A 196 -35.33 -27.04 -7.84
C THR A 196 -34.08 -26.17 -7.88
N ILE A 197 -33.71 -25.69 -9.07
CA ILE A 197 -32.54 -24.82 -9.28
C ILE A 197 -32.98 -23.38 -9.14
N SER A 198 -32.52 -22.70 -8.10
CA SER A 198 -32.83 -21.29 -7.83
C SER A 198 -31.79 -20.32 -8.40
N MET A 199 -30.55 -20.75 -8.51
CA MET A 199 -29.48 -19.99 -9.10
C MET A 199 -28.51 -20.91 -9.85
N PHE A 200 -28.10 -20.52 -11.03
CA PHE A 200 -27.01 -21.13 -11.77
C PHE A 200 -26.35 -20.07 -12.64
N LYS A 201 -25.14 -19.68 -12.23
CA LYS A 201 -24.37 -18.64 -12.91
C LYS A 201 -22.93 -19.10 -13.09
N ILE A 202 -22.41 -18.93 -14.28
CA ILE A 202 -21.01 -19.16 -14.63
C ILE A 202 -20.37 -17.79 -14.88
N ARG A 203 -19.19 -17.57 -14.36
CA ARG A 203 -18.45 -16.31 -14.53
C ARG A 203 -16.99 -16.58 -14.84
N SER A 204 -16.41 -15.71 -15.64
CA SER A 204 -14.96 -15.73 -15.88
C SER A 204 -14.46 -14.31 -16.00
N SER A 205 -13.28 -14.07 -15.50
CA SER A 205 -12.60 -12.78 -15.59
C SER A 205 -11.12 -12.93 -15.95
N TYR A 206 -10.61 -11.94 -16.64
CA TYR A 206 -9.19 -11.77 -16.89
C TYR A 206 -8.81 -10.32 -16.65
N GLY A 207 -7.73 -10.07 -15.92
CA GLY A 207 -7.31 -8.73 -15.60
C GLY A 207 -5.80 -8.59 -15.38
N LEU A 208 -5.34 -7.36 -15.56
CA LEU A 208 -3.99 -6.90 -15.26
C LEU A 208 -4.07 -5.86 -14.15
N GLN A 209 -3.36 -6.10 -13.05
CA GLN A 209 -3.18 -5.18 -11.94
C GLN A 209 -1.74 -4.69 -11.89
N GLY A 210 -1.54 -3.47 -11.41
CA GLY A 210 -0.22 -2.91 -11.16
C GLY A 210 -0.01 -2.65 -9.67
N ASN A 211 1.25 -2.76 -9.24
CA ASN A 211 1.68 -2.36 -7.91
C ASN A 211 2.99 -1.56 -8.01
N ILE A 212 3.29 -0.77 -6.98
CA ILE A 212 4.47 0.09 -6.92
C ILE A 212 5.13 -0.02 -5.55
N ASP A 213 6.43 -0.26 -5.50
CA ASP A 213 7.20 -0.14 -4.26
C ASP A 213 7.59 1.33 -4.05
N ARG A 214 7.14 1.90 -2.94
CA ARG A 214 7.39 3.30 -2.58
C ARG A 214 8.79 3.56 -2.02
N ASN A 215 9.53 2.50 -1.70
CA ASN A 215 10.87 2.62 -1.12
C ASN A 215 11.98 2.60 -2.19
N ALA A 216 11.64 2.26 -3.42
CA ALA A 216 12.60 2.23 -4.50
C ALA A 216 12.65 3.58 -5.24
N SER A 217 13.86 4.03 -5.54
CA SER A 217 14.10 5.25 -6.32
C SER A 217 14.80 4.92 -7.62
N PRO A 218 14.37 5.48 -8.77
CA PRO A 218 15.09 5.37 -10.03
C PRO A 218 16.33 6.27 -10.06
N PHE A 219 16.42 7.23 -9.13
CA PHE A 219 17.48 8.22 -9.06
C PHE A 219 18.57 7.79 -8.09
N PHE A 220 19.75 8.35 -8.29
CA PHE A 220 20.79 8.29 -7.27
C PHE A 220 20.33 9.05 -6.04
N THR A 221 20.30 8.35 -4.90
CA THR A 221 19.94 8.91 -3.61
C THR A 221 21.13 8.84 -2.68
N GLY A 222 21.36 9.90 -1.92
CA GLY A 222 22.45 9.97 -0.98
C GLY A 222 22.02 10.63 0.30
N ARG A 223 22.59 10.16 1.40
CA ARG A 223 22.39 10.70 2.74
C ARG A 223 23.62 11.49 3.17
N TYR A 224 23.41 12.69 3.64
CA TYR A 224 24.47 13.45 4.32
C TYR A 224 24.97 12.68 5.54
N SER A 225 26.28 12.52 5.61
CA SER A 225 26.99 11.80 6.68
C SER A 225 28.30 12.52 7.02
N THR A 226 29.05 11.97 7.94
CA THR A 226 30.42 12.37 8.22
C THR A 226 31.34 11.17 8.19
N ALA A 227 32.53 11.32 7.63
CA ALA A 227 33.58 10.32 7.68
C ALA A 227 34.87 10.93 8.27
N ARG A 228 35.65 10.11 8.94
CA ARG A 228 36.95 10.50 9.40
C ARG A 228 38.00 10.24 8.30
N ILE A 229 38.51 11.31 7.72
CA ILE A 229 39.48 11.26 6.63
C ILE A 229 40.75 11.99 7.15
N LEU A 230 41.89 11.30 7.11
CA LEU A 230 43.18 11.86 7.55
C LEU A 230 43.12 12.54 8.94
N ASN A 231 42.48 11.89 9.92
CA ASN A 231 42.26 12.38 11.29
C ASN A 231 41.35 13.63 11.43
N GLN A 232 40.73 14.08 10.35
CA GLN A 232 39.71 15.14 10.37
C GLN A 232 38.31 14.55 10.05
N THR A 233 37.29 15.18 10.63
CA THR A 233 35.90 14.79 10.35
C THR A 233 35.40 15.62 9.20
N GLU A 234 35.16 14.95 8.05
CA GLU A 234 34.67 15.56 6.83
C GLU A 234 33.21 15.26 6.59
N ASN A 235 32.51 16.21 5.99
CA ASN A 235 31.15 15.99 5.51
C ASN A 235 31.17 15.10 4.27
N THR A 236 30.43 14.03 4.31
CA THR A 236 30.29 13.07 3.20
C THR A 236 28.85 12.92 2.78
N ILE A 237 28.64 12.41 1.59
CA ILE A 237 27.36 11.91 1.14
C ILE A 237 27.54 10.40 0.96
N ASN A 238 26.85 9.62 1.77
CA ASN A 238 26.82 8.17 1.61
C ASN A 238 25.69 7.82 0.63
N ASP A 239 26.01 6.99 -0.34
CA ASP A 239 25.02 6.44 -1.25
C ASP A 239 24.03 5.52 -0.51
N GLU A 240 22.76 5.59 -0.89
CA GLU A 240 21.70 4.72 -0.37
C GLU A 240 21.37 3.56 -1.32
N GLY A 241 22.01 3.50 -2.48
CA GLY A 241 21.88 2.44 -3.46
C GLY A 241 22.15 2.89 -4.89
N ALA A 242 22.40 1.93 -5.75
CA ALA A 242 22.60 2.19 -7.17
C ALA A 242 21.32 2.70 -7.83
N PRO A 243 21.41 3.77 -8.66
CA PRO A 243 20.26 4.26 -9.40
C PRO A 243 19.80 3.21 -10.43
N ASN A 244 18.49 3.08 -10.62
CA ASN A 244 17.95 2.24 -11.67
C ASN A 244 16.83 2.96 -12.44
N PRO A 245 17.15 3.65 -13.54
CA PRO A 245 16.15 4.34 -14.35
C PRO A 245 15.17 3.39 -15.05
N LEU A 246 15.44 2.08 -15.05
CA LEU A 246 14.60 1.05 -15.65
C LEU A 246 13.51 0.54 -14.69
N LEU A 247 13.44 1.06 -13.47
CA LEU A 247 12.38 0.70 -12.54
C LEU A 247 11.00 0.98 -13.14
N ARG A 248 10.11 0.01 -12.98
CA ARG A 248 8.75 0.04 -13.50
C ARG A 248 7.76 -0.61 -12.54
N TRP A 249 6.49 -0.44 -12.83
CA TRP A 249 5.41 -1.07 -12.08
C TRP A 249 5.49 -2.59 -12.14
N GLU A 250 5.28 -3.22 -10.99
CA GLU A 250 5.00 -4.65 -10.91
C GLU A 250 3.66 -4.94 -11.58
N LYS A 251 3.51 -6.11 -12.18
CA LYS A 251 2.31 -6.52 -12.91
C LYS A 251 1.81 -7.86 -12.40
N THR A 252 0.52 -7.94 -12.13
CA THR A 252 -0.13 -9.20 -11.78
C THR A 252 -1.26 -9.46 -12.77
N ARG A 253 -1.15 -10.56 -13.52
CA ARG A 253 -2.20 -11.07 -14.39
C ARG A 253 -3.00 -12.09 -13.61
N THR A 254 -4.33 -11.95 -13.64
CA THR A 254 -5.26 -12.85 -12.95
C THR A 254 -6.25 -13.38 -13.94
N VAL A 255 -6.41 -14.70 -13.97
CA VAL A 255 -7.55 -15.41 -14.59
C VAL A 255 -8.38 -15.98 -13.46
N ASP A 256 -9.67 -15.80 -13.52
CA ASP A 256 -10.61 -16.33 -12.54
C ASP A 256 -11.79 -16.95 -13.26
N VAL A 257 -12.23 -18.15 -12.82
CA VAL A 257 -13.42 -18.85 -13.31
C VAL A 257 -14.25 -19.28 -12.11
N GLY A 258 -15.50 -18.85 -12.07
CA GLY A 258 -16.38 -19.11 -10.95
C GLY A 258 -17.72 -19.70 -11.36
N LEU A 259 -18.28 -20.49 -10.46
CA LEU A 259 -19.60 -21.10 -10.53
C LEU A 259 -20.39 -20.78 -9.27
N ASP A 260 -21.56 -20.16 -9.44
CA ASP A 260 -22.50 -19.90 -8.37
C ASP A 260 -23.74 -20.77 -8.59
N PHE A 261 -24.11 -21.59 -7.61
CA PHE A 261 -25.22 -22.52 -7.75
C PHE A 261 -26.11 -22.53 -6.50
N GLY A 262 -27.42 -22.46 -6.69
CA GLY A 262 -28.42 -22.45 -5.63
C GLY A 262 -29.55 -23.42 -5.89
N LEU A 263 -29.99 -24.11 -4.85
CA LEU A 263 -31.07 -25.09 -4.89
C LEU A 263 -32.15 -24.77 -3.87
N PHE A 264 -33.38 -25.23 -4.16
CA PHE A 264 -34.54 -25.21 -3.26
C PHE A 264 -34.81 -23.81 -2.67
N ASN A 265 -35.01 -22.81 -3.56
CA ASN A 265 -35.20 -21.40 -3.19
C ASN A 265 -34.03 -20.87 -2.33
N ASN A 266 -32.81 -21.16 -2.79
CA ASN A 266 -31.55 -20.78 -2.13
C ASN A 266 -31.36 -21.35 -0.71
N ARG A 267 -32.02 -22.49 -0.40
CA ARG A 267 -31.75 -23.19 0.86
C ARG A 267 -30.39 -23.87 0.87
N ILE A 268 -29.87 -24.22 -0.30
CA ILE A 268 -28.51 -24.73 -0.49
C ILE A 268 -27.85 -23.84 -1.52
N ASN A 269 -26.77 -23.19 -1.16
CA ASN A 269 -25.98 -22.37 -2.07
C ASN A 269 -24.53 -22.80 -2.01
N PHE A 270 -23.89 -22.97 -3.14
CA PHE A 270 -22.45 -23.15 -3.19
C PHE A 270 -21.80 -22.27 -4.27
N ASN A 271 -20.58 -21.87 -3.99
CA ASN A 271 -19.72 -21.14 -4.89
C ASN A 271 -18.42 -21.92 -5.05
N LEU A 272 -17.94 -22.01 -6.27
CA LEU A 272 -16.67 -22.62 -6.62
C LEU A 272 -15.89 -21.65 -7.48
N ASP A 273 -14.67 -21.32 -7.05
CA ASP A 273 -13.77 -20.41 -7.76
C ASP A 273 -12.44 -21.09 -8.03
N PHE A 274 -11.95 -20.96 -9.25
CA PHE A 274 -10.60 -21.29 -9.67
C PHE A 274 -9.88 -20.02 -10.08
N TYR A 275 -8.69 -19.81 -9.56
CA TYR A 275 -7.87 -18.68 -9.95
C TYR A 275 -6.44 -19.09 -10.33
N HIS A 276 -5.88 -18.32 -11.25
CA HIS A 276 -4.48 -18.36 -11.62
C HIS A 276 -3.95 -16.93 -11.68
N ARG A 277 -2.98 -16.63 -10.80
CA ARG A 277 -2.34 -15.32 -10.71
C ARG A 277 -0.87 -15.45 -11.03
N LYS A 278 -0.38 -14.62 -11.95
CA LYS A 278 1.04 -14.53 -12.30
C LYS A 278 1.51 -13.10 -12.10
N GLY A 279 2.33 -12.91 -11.04
CA GLY A 279 3.10 -11.68 -10.80
C GLY A 279 4.35 -11.70 -11.65
N THR A 280 4.61 -10.64 -12.38
CA THR A 280 5.81 -10.40 -13.20
C THR A 280 6.37 -9.03 -12.91
N ASP A 281 7.62 -8.79 -13.25
CA ASP A 281 8.31 -7.53 -12.97
C ASP A 281 8.31 -7.18 -11.46
N LEU A 282 8.23 -8.18 -10.58
CA LEU A 282 8.25 -7.97 -9.14
C LEU A 282 9.62 -7.45 -8.72
N MET A 283 9.62 -6.49 -7.80
CA MET A 283 10.85 -5.88 -7.33
C MET A 283 11.61 -6.80 -6.41
N GLY A 284 12.91 -6.81 -6.57
CA GLY A 284 13.83 -7.53 -5.74
C GLY A 284 15.20 -6.86 -5.75
N VAL A 285 16.06 -7.30 -4.86
CA VAL A 285 17.42 -6.79 -4.72
C VAL A 285 18.37 -7.67 -5.52
N LYS A 286 19.18 -7.06 -6.39
CA LYS A 286 20.27 -7.69 -7.11
C LYS A 286 21.58 -7.26 -6.49
N GLN A 287 22.43 -8.22 -6.13
CA GLN A 287 23.80 -7.95 -5.71
C GLN A 287 24.62 -7.49 -6.92
N LEU A 288 25.45 -6.49 -6.71
CA LEU A 288 26.30 -5.92 -7.74
C LEU A 288 27.78 -6.26 -7.48
N PRO A 289 28.61 -6.37 -8.54
CA PRO A 289 30.05 -6.47 -8.39
C PRO A 289 30.59 -5.21 -7.68
N GLN A 290 31.60 -5.38 -6.82
CA GLN A 290 32.16 -4.29 -6.02
C GLN A 290 32.78 -3.17 -6.88
N GLU A 291 33.28 -3.47 -8.06
CA GLU A 291 33.83 -2.51 -9.01
C GLU A 291 32.80 -1.48 -9.51
N THR A 292 31.51 -1.72 -9.32
CA THR A 292 30.45 -0.75 -9.62
C THR A 292 30.36 0.38 -8.59
N GLY A 293 31.01 0.23 -7.42
CA GLY A 293 30.89 1.13 -6.29
C GLY A 293 29.64 0.93 -5.44
N PHE A 294 28.77 -0.03 -5.78
CA PHE A 294 27.54 -0.32 -5.08
C PHE A 294 27.46 -1.80 -4.70
N ASN A 295 26.89 -2.08 -3.54
CA ASN A 295 26.69 -3.46 -3.10
C ASN A 295 25.45 -4.12 -3.71
N GLN A 296 24.40 -3.32 -3.97
CA GLN A 296 23.11 -3.83 -4.42
C GLN A 296 22.31 -2.77 -5.18
N MET A 297 21.33 -3.25 -5.97
CA MET A 297 20.41 -2.42 -6.74
C MET A 297 19.02 -3.04 -6.74
N SER A 298 17.98 -2.21 -6.61
CA SER A 298 16.59 -2.65 -6.82
C SER A 298 16.30 -2.83 -8.31
N VAL A 299 15.74 -3.98 -8.67
CA VAL A 299 15.43 -4.33 -10.08
C VAL A 299 14.08 -5.06 -10.17
N ASN A 300 13.39 -4.90 -11.29
CA ASN A 300 12.18 -5.66 -11.60
C ASN A 300 12.57 -6.96 -12.33
N TRP A 301 12.71 -8.07 -11.61
CA TRP A 301 13.21 -9.32 -12.17
C TRP A 301 12.51 -10.59 -11.70
N ALA A 302 11.77 -10.50 -10.59
CA ALA A 302 11.16 -11.68 -10.00
C ALA A 302 9.78 -11.98 -10.60
N GLU A 303 9.44 -13.27 -10.62
CA GLU A 303 8.14 -13.79 -11.00
C GLU A 303 7.59 -14.69 -9.90
N VAL A 304 6.30 -14.58 -9.63
CA VAL A 304 5.59 -15.47 -8.70
C VAL A 304 4.30 -15.93 -9.35
N THR A 305 4.05 -17.22 -9.30
CA THR A 305 2.79 -17.81 -9.75
C THR A 305 2.05 -18.41 -8.57
N ASN A 306 0.78 -18.07 -8.47
CA ASN A 306 -0.13 -18.58 -7.46
C ASN A 306 -1.41 -19.06 -8.17
N LYS A 307 -1.86 -20.28 -7.84
CA LYS A 307 -3.08 -20.88 -8.38
C LYS A 307 -3.79 -21.67 -7.29
N GLY A 308 -5.08 -21.59 -7.27
CA GLY A 308 -5.84 -22.31 -6.24
C GLY A 308 -7.31 -22.44 -6.61
N PHE A 309 -8.02 -23.06 -5.71
CA PHE A 309 -9.47 -23.12 -5.75
C PHE A 309 -10.07 -22.78 -4.39
N GLU A 310 -11.26 -22.23 -4.41
CA GLU A 310 -12.05 -21.91 -3.23
C GLU A 310 -13.44 -22.49 -3.41
N PHE A 311 -13.95 -23.17 -2.38
CA PHE A 311 -15.30 -23.71 -2.33
C PHE A 311 -16.00 -23.22 -1.07
N SER A 312 -17.19 -22.70 -1.24
CA SER A 312 -18.06 -22.25 -0.16
C SER A 312 -19.42 -22.89 -0.29
N LEU A 313 -19.93 -23.47 0.80
CA LEU A 313 -21.27 -24.05 0.88
C LEU A 313 -22.02 -23.39 2.04
N SER A 314 -23.25 -22.94 1.76
CA SER A 314 -24.17 -22.43 2.78
C SER A 314 -25.50 -23.15 2.66
N THR A 315 -26.02 -23.65 3.78
CA THR A 315 -27.30 -24.38 3.83
C THR A 315 -28.20 -23.84 4.93
N ILE A 316 -29.50 -23.77 4.63
CA ILE A 316 -30.56 -23.52 5.61
C ILE A 316 -31.20 -24.88 5.91
N ASN A 317 -30.77 -25.53 6.97
CA ASN A 317 -31.22 -26.88 7.34
C ASN A 317 -32.64 -26.86 7.90
N ILE A 318 -32.90 -25.96 8.83
CA ILE A 318 -34.20 -25.75 9.44
C ILE A 318 -34.51 -24.25 9.46
N ASP A 319 -35.72 -23.89 9.03
CA ASP A 319 -36.20 -22.50 9.07
C ASP A 319 -37.65 -22.51 9.59
N ARG A 320 -37.82 -22.22 10.86
CA ARG A 320 -39.13 -22.15 11.56
C ARG A 320 -39.17 -20.88 12.41
N GLU A 321 -40.37 -20.40 12.74
CA GLU A 321 -40.58 -19.16 13.51
C GLU A 321 -39.72 -19.03 14.79
N LYS A 322 -39.50 -20.14 15.51
CA LYS A 322 -38.77 -20.13 16.79
C LYS A 322 -37.39 -20.79 16.73
N PHE A 323 -37.01 -21.36 15.56
CA PHE A 323 -35.75 -22.06 15.44
C PHE A 323 -35.21 -22.03 14.00
N ARG A 324 -34.01 -21.49 13.82
CA ARG A 324 -33.34 -21.49 12.57
C ARG A 324 -31.94 -22.12 12.71
N TRP A 325 -31.65 -23.10 11.85
CA TRP A 325 -30.35 -23.74 11.78
C TRP A 325 -29.77 -23.58 10.38
N THR A 326 -28.61 -22.96 10.33
CA THR A 326 -27.83 -22.78 9.09
C THR A 326 -26.44 -23.43 9.26
N THR A 327 -25.88 -23.94 8.18
CA THR A 327 -24.50 -24.45 8.16
C THR A 327 -23.73 -23.72 7.06
N THR A 328 -22.51 -23.32 7.38
CA THR A 328 -21.57 -22.76 6.39
C THR A 328 -20.27 -23.56 6.43
N PHE A 329 -19.79 -23.96 5.27
CA PHE A 329 -18.53 -24.68 5.09
C PHE A 329 -17.71 -23.98 4.02
N ASN A 330 -16.41 -23.75 4.31
CA ASN A 330 -15.47 -23.16 3.40
C ASN A 330 -14.20 -23.99 3.35
N ILE A 331 -13.68 -24.19 2.17
CA ILE A 331 -12.37 -24.82 1.95
C ILE A 331 -11.64 -24.08 0.83
N ALA A 332 -10.35 -23.84 1.02
CA ALA A 332 -9.47 -23.26 0.03
C ALA A 332 -8.18 -24.06 -0.04
N ALA A 333 -7.66 -24.22 -1.25
CA ALA A 333 -6.34 -24.78 -1.49
C ALA A 333 -5.57 -23.91 -2.45
N ASN A 334 -4.27 -23.75 -2.14
CA ASN A 334 -3.39 -22.79 -2.80
C ASN A 334 -2.05 -23.46 -3.11
#